data_297b7ca115693d7954e695127198a26e
#
_entry.id   297b7ca115693d7954e695127198a26e
#
_cell.length_a   1.000
_cell.length_b   1.000
_cell.length_c   1.000
_cell.angle_alpha   90.00
_cell.angle_beta   90.00
_cell.angle_gamma   90.00
#
_symmetry.space_group_name_H-M   'P 1'
#
loop_
_entity.id
_entity.type
_entity.pdbx_description
1 polymer ?
#
loop_
_entity_poly.entity_id
_entity_poly.type
_entity_poly.pdbx_seq_one_letter_code
_entity_poly.pdbx_strand_id
1 'polypeptide(L)'
;MPTPPTFDATRAIQFAQLVNATYGTLPGDLTNKAGQALSAGGVDYTVVTTIYANDLATDMNPARGVDEVSMGLICQEVKTGDVAIAIRGTEGWLEWIHDADFLQVPCPFLAGAGHTEDGFTQMYESLRTGAAPGSPAVVGALGTLPFAQPVGSVTVCGHSLGGALATLLALDVAANTAFTNPAVYTYGSPRTGDALFAGTFDQVVKDSYRVANRLDIVPALPPPIDYEHVLNPVELNPIRLVPLPPKALVKYTVACEHSLATYLYLLSLQSGGPVLALEAACKP
;
A
#
# COMPACT_ATOMS: atom_id res chain seq x y z
N MET A 1 14.08 -24.27 1.56
CA MET A 1 13.34 -23.01 1.58
C MET A 1 11.89 -23.34 1.25
N PRO A 2 10.89 -22.78 1.94
CA PRO A 2 9.50 -22.96 1.53
C PRO A 2 9.34 -22.43 0.10
N THR A 3 8.53 -23.10 -0.70
CA THR A 3 8.18 -22.64 -2.04
C THR A 3 7.48 -21.29 -1.88
N PRO A 4 7.91 -20.23 -2.61
CA PRO A 4 7.21 -18.96 -2.54
C PRO A 4 5.74 -19.15 -2.97
N PRO A 5 4.80 -18.45 -2.35
CA PRO A 5 3.40 -18.54 -2.74
C PRO A 5 3.25 -18.20 -4.22
N THR A 6 2.35 -18.89 -4.91
CA THR A 6 2.12 -18.65 -6.34
C THR A 6 1.43 -17.30 -6.50
N PHE A 7 2.07 -16.37 -7.19
CA PHE A 7 1.49 -15.07 -7.50
C PHE A 7 0.25 -15.20 -8.38
N ASP A 8 -0.84 -14.58 -7.95
CA ASP A 8 -2.09 -14.49 -8.71
C ASP A 8 -2.32 -13.04 -9.18
N ALA A 9 -2.15 -12.81 -10.47
CA ALA A 9 -2.31 -11.49 -11.08
C ALA A 9 -3.77 -10.97 -10.97
N THR A 10 -4.77 -11.85 -10.93
CA THR A 10 -6.18 -11.46 -10.78
C THR A 10 -6.43 -10.89 -9.39
N ARG A 11 -5.90 -11.54 -8.34
CA ARG A 11 -5.95 -11.02 -6.98
C ARG A 11 -5.15 -9.72 -6.83
N ALA A 12 -3.99 -9.64 -7.48
CA ALA A 12 -3.21 -8.39 -7.47
C ALA A 12 -3.98 -7.24 -8.14
N ILE A 13 -4.69 -7.47 -9.25
CA ILE A 13 -5.56 -6.47 -9.86
C ILE A 13 -6.71 -6.07 -8.92
N GLN A 14 -7.35 -7.03 -8.27
CA GLN A 14 -8.42 -6.80 -7.30
C GLN A 14 -7.97 -5.85 -6.19
N PHE A 15 -6.84 -6.13 -5.54
CA PHE A 15 -6.33 -5.30 -4.46
C PHE A 15 -5.79 -3.95 -4.95
N ALA A 16 -5.18 -3.88 -6.15
CA ALA A 16 -4.82 -2.60 -6.75
C ALA A 16 -6.05 -1.71 -7.02
N GLN A 17 -7.19 -2.29 -7.43
CA GLN A 17 -8.44 -1.55 -7.61
C GLN A 17 -9.02 -1.07 -6.27
N LEU A 18 -8.90 -1.83 -5.18
CA LEU A 18 -9.25 -1.36 -3.84
C LEU A 18 -8.39 -0.16 -3.42
N VAL A 19 -7.07 -0.24 -3.64
CA VAL A 19 -6.17 0.90 -3.41
C VAL A 19 -6.56 2.08 -4.30
N ASN A 20 -6.89 1.84 -5.57
CA ASN A 20 -7.33 2.92 -6.47
C ASN A 20 -8.60 3.63 -5.97
N ALA A 21 -9.53 2.89 -5.35
CA ALA A 21 -10.73 3.48 -4.77
C ALA A 21 -10.43 4.45 -3.61
N THR A 22 -9.30 4.28 -2.92
CA THR A 22 -8.89 5.19 -1.83
C THR A 22 -8.42 6.55 -2.34
N TYR A 23 -7.96 6.65 -3.60
CA TYR A 23 -7.61 7.92 -4.24
C TYR A 23 -8.83 8.75 -4.68
N GLY A 24 -10.02 8.14 -4.72
CA GLY A 24 -11.28 8.83 -5.05
C GLY A 24 -11.82 9.73 -3.93
N THR A 25 -11.18 9.76 -2.78
CA THR A 25 -11.50 10.72 -1.71
C THR A 25 -10.77 12.03 -1.99
N LEU A 26 -11.52 13.14 -2.10
CA LEU A 26 -10.93 14.47 -2.29
C LEU A 26 -9.98 14.79 -1.11
N PRO A 27 -8.87 15.49 -1.35
CA PRO A 27 -8.05 16.06 -0.28
C PRO A 27 -8.93 16.86 0.69
N GLY A 28 -8.84 16.56 2.00
CA GLY A 28 -9.67 17.19 3.03
C GLY A 28 -11.07 16.59 3.22
N ASP A 29 -11.50 15.58 2.44
CA ASP A 29 -12.71 14.82 2.75
C ASP A 29 -12.43 13.83 3.89
N LEU A 30 -12.78 14.22 5.10
CA LEU A 30 -12.69 13.39 6.31
C LEU A 30 -13.97 12.59 6.58
N THR A 31 -14.85 12.45 5.61
CA THR A 31 -16.10 11.69 5.76
C THR A 31 -15.81 10.22 5.89
N ASN A 32 -16.27 9.59 6.97
CA ASN A 32 -16.20 8.14 7.11
C ASN A 32 -17.09 7.46 6.06
N LYS A 33 -16.50 6.59 5.25
CA LYS A 33 -17.19 5.87 4.16
C LYS A 33 -17.86 4.56 4.63
N ALA A 34 -17.97 4.32 5.94
CA ALA A 34 -18.59 3.12 6.49
C ALA A 34 -19.97 2.85 5.89
N GLY A 35 -20.23 1.60 5.54
CA GLY A 35 -21.48 1.14 4.92
C GLY A 35 -21.55 1.32 3.40
N GLN A 36 -20.58 1.99 2.76
CA GLN A 36 -20.57 2.10 1.30
C GLN A 36 -20.23 0.76 0.65
N ALA A 37 -20.95 0.43 -0.42
CA ALA A 37 -20.62 -0.71 -1.27
C ALA A 37 -19.51 -0.31 -2.25
N LEU A 38 -18.59 -1.25 -2.47
CA LEU A 38 -17.44 -1.10 -3.36
C LEU A 38 -17.23 -2.41 -4.12
N SER A 39 -16.91 -2.35 -5.40
CA SER A 39 -16.56 -3.54 -6.19
C SER A 39 -15.15 -3.39 -6.77
N ALA A 40 -14.33 -4.42 -6.63
CA ALA A 40 -12.96 -4.45 -7.13
C ALA A 40 -12.62 -5.85 -7.65
N GLY A 41 -12.13 -5.95 -8.89
CA GLY A 41 -11.80 -7.23 -9.51
C GLY A 41 -12.99 -8.19 -9.66
N GLY A 42 -14.22 -7.66 -9.68
CA GLY A 42 -15.45 -8.47 -9.71
C GLY A 42 -15.85 -9.03 -8.34
N VAL A 43 -15.21 -8.58 -7.26
CA VAL A 43 -15.54 -8.94 -5.87
C VAL A 43 -16.23 -7.75 -5.19
N ASP A 44 -17.32 -8.03 -4.48
CA ASP A 44 -18.10 -7.01 -3.79
C ASP A 44 -17.67 -6.89 -2.32
N TYR A 45 -17.48 -5.65 -1.89
CA TYR A 45 -17.06 -5.26 -0.56
C TYR A 45 -18.02 -4.28 0.09
N THR A 46 -18.07 -4.29 1.40
CA THR A 46 -18.63 -3.20 2.20
C THR A 46 -17.49 -2.49 2.94
N VAL A 47 -17.43 -1.18 2.84
CA VAL A 47 -16.50 -0.38 3.63
C VAL A 47 -16.89 -0.44 5.10
N VAL A 48 -15.98 -0.91 5.95
CA VAL A 48 -16.16 -0.99 7.41
C VAL A 48 -15.84 0.35 8.06
N THR A 49 -14.73 0.96 7.65
CA THR A 49 -14.35 2.31 8.10
C THR A 49 -13.32 2.93 7.17
N THR A 50 -13.16 4.26 7.24
CA THR A 50 -12.07 5.00 6.61
C THR A 50 -10.86 5.02 7.56
N ILE A 51 -9.67 4.93 6.99
CA ILE A 51 -8.39 5.12 7.69
C ILE A 51 -7.95 6.57 7.48
N TYR A 52 -7.51 7.20 8.56
CA TYR A 52 -6.98 8.55 8.58
C TYR A 52 -5.53 8.54 9.04
N ALA A 53 -4.78 9.55 8.64
CA ALA A 53 -3.40 9.78 9.08
C ALA A 53 -3.11 11.28 9.14
N ASN A 54 -2.02 11.62 9.83
CA ASN A 54 -1.45 12.94 9.76
C ASN A 54 -0.68 13.08 8.44
N ASP A 55 -0.98 14.12 7.64
CA ASP A 55 -0.23 14.38 6.41
C ASP A 55 1.09 15.07 6.75
N LEU A 56 2.15 14.27 6.87
CA LEU A 56 3.50 14.78 7.11
C LEU A 56 4.12 15.39 5.85
N ALA A 57 3.57 15.10 4.65
CA ALA A 57 4.09 15.64 3.41
C ALA A 57 3.77 17.14 3.21
N THR A 58 2.73 17.64 3.88
CA THR A 58 2.36 19.07 3.86
C THR A 58 3.01 19.88 4.98
N ASP A 59 3.68 19.23 5.94
CA ASP A 59 4.08 19.87 7.21
C ASP A 59 5.56 20.25 7.32
N MET A 60 6.12 20.79 6.23
CA MET A 60 7.38 21.55 6.31
C MET A 60 7.21 22.91 7.00
N ASN A 61 5.97 23.25 7.48
CA ASN A 61 5.71 24.49 8.21
C ASN A 61 5.09 24.19 9.58
N PRO A 62 5.91 24.11 10.65
CA PRO A 62 5.45 23.83 12.01
C PRO A 62 4.42 24.83 12.57
N ALA A 63 4.16 25.93 11.87
CA ALA A 63 3.14 26.91 12.27
C ALA A 63 1.71 26.57 11.79
N ARG A 64 1.53 25.56 10.92
CA ARG A 64 0.22 25.22 10.34
C ARG A 64 -0.55 24.13 11.08
N GLY A 65 0.04 23.39 11.96
CA GLY A 65 -0.61 22.19 12.53
C GLY A 65 -0.69 21.05 11.51
N VAL A 66 -0.71 19.83 12.00
CA VAL A 66 -0.75 18.63 11.14
C VAL A 66 -2.15 18.47 10.57
N ASP A 67 -2.29 18.53 9.25
CA ASP A 67 -3.57 18.27 8.59
C ASP A 67 -3.87 16.76 8.59
N GLU A 68 -5.06 16.40 9.05
CA GLU A 68 -5.53 15.03 8.98
C GLU A 68 -6.07 14.74 7.58
N VAL A 69 -5.67 13.60 7.02
CA VAL A 69 -6.09 13.17 5.69
C VAL A 69 -6.66 11.76 5.69
N SER A 70 -7.59 11.52 4.77
CA SER A 70 -8.06 10.16 4.48
C SER A 70 -6.96 9.38 3.75
N MET A 71 -6.43 8.33 4.37
CA MET A 71 -5.31 7.53 3.83
C MET A 71 -5.73 6.16 3.30
N GLY A 72 -6.92 5.68 3.65
CA GLY A 72 -7.29 4.34 3.22
C GLY A 72 -8.68 3.89 3.65
N LEU A 73 -8.96 2.64 3.36
CA LEU A 73 -10.23 1.98 3.70
C LEU A 73 -9.97 0.61 4.31
N ILE A 74 -10.78 0.24 5.31
CA ILE A 74 -10.94 -1.14 5.74
C ILE A 74 -12.26 -1.63 5.14
N CYS A 75 -12.18 -2.69 4.34
CA CYS A 75 -13.31 -3.26 3.63
C CYS A 75 -13.50 -4.73 4.02
N GLN A 76 -14.74 -5.20 4.07
CA GLN A 76 -15.05 -6.62 4.24
C GLN A 76 -15.71 -7.16 2.96
N GLU A 77 -15.19 -8.27 2.46
CA GLU A 77 -15.79 -9.00 1.33
C GLU A 77 -17.16 -9.56 1.73
N VAL A 78 -18.17 -9.29 0.89
CA VAL A 78 -19.58 -9.66 1.19
C VAL A 78 -19.80 -11.18 1.24
N LYS A 79 -19.06 -11.95 0.45
CA LYS A 79 -19.26 -13.40 0.34
C LYS A 79 -18.48 -14.19 1.38
N THR A 80 -17.22 -13.85 1.61
CA THR A 80 -16.28 -14.66 2.40
C THR A 80 -16.08 -14.14 3.81
N GLY A 81 -16.37 -12.86 4.04
CA GLY A 81 -16.01 -12.17 5.27
C GLY A 81 -14.53 -11.78 5.36
N ASP A 82 -13.73 -12.02 4.31
CA ASP A 82 -12.34 -11.61 4.27
C ASP A 82 -12.19 -10.08 4.33
N VAL A 83 -11.18 -9.63 5.04
CA VAL A 83 -10.92 -8.21 5.24
C VAL A 83 -9.78 -7.75 4.36
N ALA A 84 -9.98 -6.64 3.64
CA ALA A 84 -8.95 -5.93 2.90
C ALA A 84 -8.72 -4.55 3.52
N ILE A 85 -7.45 -4.23 3.81
CA ILE A 85 -6.99 -2.93 4.31
C ILE A 85 -6.21 -2.28 3.17
N ALA A 86 -6.81 -1.27 2.54
CA ALA A 86 -6.23 -0.60 1.38
C ALA A 86 -5.72 0.80 1.75
N ILE A 87 -4.45 1.09 1.44
CA ILE A 87 -3.78 2.34 1.81
C ILE A 87 -3.25 3.02 0.55
N ARG A 88 -3.63 4.29 0.34
CA ARG A 88 -3.12 5.10 -0.78
C ARG A 88 -1.74 5.67 -0.49
N GLY A 89 -1.07 6.14 -1.54
CA GLY A 89 0.08 7.03 -1.42
C GLY A 89 -0.33 8.49 -1.21
N THR A 90 0.65 9.37 -1.16
CA THR A 90 0.45 10.82 -1.19
C THR A 90 0.51 11.36 -2.61
N GLU A 91 -0.14 12.51 -2.87
CA GLU A 91 -0.03 13.22 -4.14
C GLU A 91 1.33 13.95 -4.26
N GLY A 92 1.92 14.35 -3.12
CA GLY A 92 3.22 15.04 -3.04
C GLY A 92 4.44 14.12 -2.98
N TRP A 93 4.35 12.87 -3.45
CA TRP A 93 5.44 11.88 -3.34
C TRP A 93 6.75 12.31 -4.03
N LEU A 94 6.69 13.12 -5.10
CA LEU A 94 7.88 13.67 -5.76
C LEU A 94 8.62 14.67 -4.86
N GLU A 95 7.89 15.53 -4.17
CA GLU A 95 8.44 16.51 -3.21
C GLU A 95 9.05 15.76 -2.03
N TRP A 96 8.34 14.77 -1.50
CA TRP A 96 8.86 13.91 -0.44
C TRP A 96 10.19 13.23 -0.82
N ILE A 97 10.32 12.69 -2.03
CA ILE A 97 11.58 12.07 -2.50
C ILE A 97 12.74 13.09 -2.55
N HIS A 98 12.45 14.33 -2.95
CA HIS A 98 13.46 15.38 -3.05
C HIS A 98 13.96 15.86 -1.67
N ASP A 99 13.08 15.81 -0.67
CA ASP A 99 13.33 16.40 0.65
C ASP A 99 13.67 15.34 1.71
N ALA A 100 13.56 14.06 1.39
CA ALA A 100 13.76 12.97 2.34
C ALA A 100 15.26 12.77 2.68
N ASP A 101 15.58 12.92 3.96
CA ASP A 101 16.91 12.58 4.50
C ASP A 101 17.09 11.05 4.70
N PHE A 102 16.04 10.27 4.53
CA PHE A 102 16.02 8.81 4.72
C PHE A 102 16.64 8.35 6.04
N LEU A 103 16.28 9.04 7.13
CA LEU A 103 16.71 8.67 8.48
C LEU A 103 16.01 7.37 8.92
N GLN A 104 16.63 6.65 9.82
CA GLN A 104 16.08 5.40 10.37
C GLN A 104 15.83 5.51 11.86
N VAL A 105 14.70 4.92 12.29
CA VAL A 105 14.33 4.78 13.70
C VAL A 105 14.06 3.31 14.01
N PRO A 106 14.21 2.86 15.26
CA PRO A 106 13.82 1.50 15.64
C PRO A 106 12.37 1.21 15.28
N CYS A 107 12.08 -0.02 14.82
CA CYS A 107 10.69 -0.46 14.56
C CYS A 107 9.85 -0.27 15.83
N PRO A 108 8.76 0.54 15.79
CA PRO A 108 8.10 1.00 17.02
C PRO A 108 7.22 -0.06 17.70
N PHE A 109 6.76 -1.06 16.95
CA PHE A 109 5.77 -2.04 17.42
C PHE A 109 6.34 -3.45 17.65
N LEU A 110 7.61 -3.71 17.25
CA LEU A 110 8.24 -5.01 17.42
C LEU A 110 9.73 -4.83 17.78
N ALA A 111 10.02 -4.98 19.06
CA ALA A 111 11.40 -4.82 19.55
C ALA A 111 12.35 -5.82 18.88
N GLY A 112 13.49 -5.33 18.40
CA GLY A 112 14.50 -6.13 17.72
C GLY A 112 14.21 -6.45 16.25
N ALA A 113 13.15 -5.89 15.69
CA ALA A 113 12.81 -6.07 14.27
C ALA A 113 13.61 -5.18 13.31
N GLY A 114 14.67 -4.51 13.77
CA GLY A 114 15.46 -3.61 12.95
C GLY A 114 14.97 -2.17 12.97
N HIS A 115 15.33 -1.41 11.93
CA HIS A 115 14.99 -0.01 11.81
C HIS A 115 14.14 0.23 10.56
N THR A 116 13.26 1.22 10.64
CA THR A 116 12.36 1.64 9.58
C THR A 116 12.61 3.11 9.23
N GLU A 117 12.25 3.53 8.03
CA GLU A 117 12.39 4.92 7.62
C GLU A 117 11.49 5.81 8.51
N ASP A 118 12.06 6.92 9.00
CA ASP A 118 11.45 7.75 10.04
C ASP A 118 10.12 8.37 9.60
N GLY A 119 10.06 8.93 8.40
CA GLY A 119 8.83 9.52 7.86
C GLY A 119 7.71 8.49 7.67
N PHE A 120 8.04 7.29 7.18
CA PHE A 120 7.06 6.20 7.09
C PHE A 120 6.59 5.77 8.47
N THR A 121 7.50 5.71 9.43
CA THR A 121 7.19 5.31 10.81
C THR A 121 6.27 6.30 11.47
N GLN A 122 6.56 7.60 11.39
CA GLN A 122 5.72 8.65 11.94
C GLN A 122 4.31 8.64 11.33
N MET A 123 4.21 8.51 10.01
CA MET A 123 2.91 8.42 9.34
C MET A 123 2.18 7.13 9.72
N TYR A 124 2.88 5.99 9.81
CA TYR A 124 2.31 4.73 10.27
C TYR A 124 1.72 4.85 11.68
N GLU A 125 2.45 5.42 12.62
CA GLU A 125 1.99 5.62 14.00
C GLU A 125 0.77 6.56 14.09
N SER A 126 0.54 7.37 13.07
CA SER A 126 -0.63 8.23 12.98
C SER A 126 -1.86 7.55 12.38
N LEU A 127 -1.77 6.32 11.83
CA LEU A 127 -2.90 5.62 11.22
C LEU A 127 -3.98 5.27 12.24
N ARG A 128 -5.21 5.75 12.01
CA ARG A 128 -6.35 5.55 12.92
C ARG A 128 -7.67 5.33 12.17
N THR A 129 -8.64 4.74 12.86
CA THR A 129 -9.96 4.39 12.32
C THR A 129 -11.03 5.46 12.50
N GLY A 130 -10.65 6.68 12.82
CA GLY A 130 -11.55 7.82 12.98
C GLY A 130 -10.78 9.12 12.91
N ALA A 131 -11.41 10.17 12.38
CA ALA A 131 -10.85 11.51 12.24
C ALA A 131 -10.76 12.28 13.58
N ALA A 132 -11.47 11.85 14.62
CA ALA A 132 -11.44 12.55 15.91
C ALA A 132 -10.12 12.28 16.66
N PRO A 133 -9.57 13.29 17.37
CA PRO A 133 -8.43 13.10 18.26
C PRO A 133 -8.68 11.95 19.25
N GLY A 134 -7.70 11.04 19.40
CA GLY A 134 -7.81 9.89 20.28
C GLY A 134 -8.56 8.69 19.67
N SER A 135 -8.91 8.74 18.38
CA SER A 135 -9.42 7.56 17.67
C SER A 135 -8.41 6.40 17.73
N PRO A 136 -8.88 5.13 17.79
CA PRO A 136 -7.99 3.98 17.90
C PRO A 136 -7.06 3.85 16.71
N ALA A 137 -5.81 3.44 16.95
CA ALA A 137 -4.90 2.99 15.91
C ALA A 137 -5.52 1.80 15.15
N VAL A 138 -5.18 1.68 13.85
CA VAL A 138 -5.77 0.65 12.98
C VAL A 138 -5.60 -0.75 13.56
N VAL A 139 -4.39 -1.12 14.01
CA VAL A 139 -4.10 -2.44 14.59
C VAL A 139 -4.94 -2.69 15.84
N GLY A 140 -5.01 -1.74 16.76
CA GLY A 140 -5.79 -1.85 18.00
C GLY A 140 -7.31 -1.95 17.76
N ALA A 141 -7.79 -1.40 16.65
CA ALA A 141 -9.21 -1.42 16.30
C ALA A 141 -9.67 -2.73 15.64
N LEU A 142 -8.78 -3.48 14.96
CA LEU A 142 -9.17 -4.63 14.14
C LEU A 142 -10.03 -5.67 14.86
N GLY A 143 -9.79 -5.91 16.15
CA GLY A 143 -10.57 -6.84 16.94
C GLY A 143 -11.96 -6.35 17.36
N THR A 144 -12.28 -5.08 17.18
CA THR A 144 -13.50 -4.42 17.68
C THR A 144 -14.31 -3.71 16.59
N LEU A 145 -13.81 -3.66 15.36
CA LEU A 145 -14.55 -3.08 14.24
C LEU A 145 -15.85 -3.85 13.97
N PRO A 146 -16.91 -3.13 13.52
CA PRO A 146 -18.24 -3.73 13.31
C PRO A 146 -18.32 -4.51 12.00
N PHE A 147 -17.54 -5.58 11.90
CA PHE A 147 -17.61 -6.48 10.76
C PHE A 147 -18.99 -7.17 10.68
N ALA A 148 -19.55 -7.22 9.48
CA ALA A 148 -20.86 -7.84 9.24
C ALA A 148 -20.83 -9.37 9.37
N GLN A 149 -19.64 -9.97 9.18
CA GLN A 149 -19.40 -11.41 9.25
C GLN A 149 -18.10 -11.69 10.04
N PRO A 150 -17.92 -12.92 10.57
CA PRO A 150 -16.62 -13.33 11.12
C PRO A 150 -15.49 -13.09 10.09
N VAL A 151 -14.38 -12.56 10.55
CA VAL A 151 -13.21 -12.31 9.69
C VAL A 151 -12.54 -13.63 9.33
N GLY A 152 -12.49 -13.96 8.04
CA GLY A 152 -11.82 -15.15 7.51
C GLY A 152 -10.31 -14.94 7.42
N SER A 153 -9.90 -14.01 6.58
CA SER A 153 -8.49 -13.62 6.38
C SER A 153 -8.33 -12.10 6.34
N VAL A 154 -7.10 -11.64 6.51
CA VAL A 154 -6.74 -10.22 6.39
C VAL A 154 -5.74 -10.06 5.27
N THR A 155 -6.02 -9.16 4.33
CA THR A 155 -5.07 -8.71 3.32
C THR A 155 -4.79 -7.22 3.50
N VAL A 156 -3.51 -6.85 3.50
CA VAL A 156 -3.10 -5.45 3.52
C VAL A 156 -2.55 -5.09 2.14
N CYS A 157 -3.00 -3.99 1.56
CA CYS A 157 -2.51 -3.57 0.25
C CYS A 157 -2.27 -2.06 0.20
N GLY A 158 -1.27 -1.65 -0.60
CA GLY A 158 -0.93 -0.23 -0.70
C GLY A 158 -0.08 0.11 -1.90
N HIS A 159 -0.14 1.39 -2.30
CA HIS A 159 0.61 1.93 -3.44
C HIS A 159 1.54 3.06 -2.99
N SER A 160 2.75 3.13 -3.56
CA SER A 160 3.68 4.20 -3.25
C SER A 160 4.03 4.23 -1.75
N LEU A 161 3.97 5.38 -1.10
CA LEU A 161 4.04 5.52 0.36
C LEU A 161 3.08 4.55 1.08
N GLY A 162 1.84 4.40 0.59
CA GLY A 162 0.90 3.42 1.14
C GLY A 162 1.39 1.97 1.06
N GLY A 163 2.32 1.65 0.15
CA GLY A 163 2.99 0.36 0.10
C GLY A 163 3.97 0.16 1.26
N ALA A 164 4.72 1.20 1.66
CA ALA A 164 5.56 1.16 2.85
C ALA A 164 4.70 1.03 4.13
N LEU A 165 3.62 1.83 4.23
CA LEU A 165 2.68 1.75 5.35
C LEU A 165 1.98 0.38 5.43
N ALA A 166 1.64 -0.22 4.29
CA ALA A 166 1.06 -1.57 4.23
C ALA A 166 2.07 -2.64 4.71
N THR A 167 3.36 -2.46 4.41
CA THR A 167 4.43 -3.34 4.88
C THR A 167 4.56 -3.26 6.42
N LEU A 168 4.59 -2.05 6.99
CA LEU A 168 4.61 -1.86 8.44
C LEU A 168 3.35 -2.46 9.09
N LEU A 169 2.18 -2.12 8.56
CA LEU A 169 0.91 -2.57 9.11
C LEU A 169 0.77 -4.10 9.09
N ALA A 170 1.21 -4.76 8.04
CA ALA A 170 1.11 -6.21 7.95
C ALA A 170 1.99 -6.92 8.98
N LEU A 171 3.20 -6.43 9.22
CA LEU A 171 4.07 -6.97 10.26
C LEU A 171 3.48 -6.75 11.65
N ASP A 172 2.93 -5.56 11.93
CA ASP A 172 2.29 -5.25 13.20
C ASP A 172 1.02 -6.10 13.42
N VAL A 173 0.16 -6.24 12.40
CA VAL A 173 -1.01 -7.12 12.45
C VAL A 173 -0.60 -8.56 12.77
N ALA A 174 0.42 -9.08 12.10
CA ALA A 174 0.89 -10.45 12.33
C ALA A 174 1.50 -10.65 13.72
N ALA A 175 2.20 -9.64 14.24
CA ALA A 175 2.89 -9.74 15.53
C ALA A 175 1.97 -9.46 16.73
N ASN A 176 1.00 -8.56 16.60
CA ASN A 176 0.27 -7.99 17.73
C ASN A 176 -1.24 -8.22 17.71
N THR A 177 -1.77 -9.00 16.75
CA THR A 177 -3.20 -9.36 16.68
C THR A 177 -3.42 -10.85 16.56
N ALA A 178 -4.68 -11.29 16.60
CA ALA A 178 -5.06 -12.66 16.33
C ALA A 178 -4.90 -13.06 14.84
N PHE A 179 -4.69 -12.09 13.94
CA PHE A 179 -4.53 -12.30 12.49
C PHE A 179 -3.06 -12.55 12.13
N THR A 180 -2.51 -13.66 12.55
CA THR A 180 -1.07 -13.99 12.48
C THR A 180 -0.54 -14.27 11.06
N ASN A 181 -1.40 -14.32 10.05
CA ASN A 181 -1.05 -14.67 8.67
C ASN A 181 -1.69 -13.70 7.65
N PRO A 182 -1.44 -12.38 7.74
CA PRO A 182 -1.95 -11.45 6.75
C PRO A 182 -1.27 -11.68 5.39
N ALA A 183 -2.04 -11.54 4.30
CA ALA A 183 -1.48 -11.41 2.96
C ALA A 183 -1.13 -9.95 2.67
N VAL A 184 -0.10 -9.70 1.84
CA VAL A 184 0.34 -8.34 1.52
C VAL A 184 0.53 -8.16 0.01
N TYR A 185 -0.08 -7.10 -0.53
CA TYR A 185 0.12 -6.69 -1.92
C TYR A 185 0.55 -5.22 -1.97
N THR A 186 1.77 -4.96 -2.41
CA THR A 186 2.25 -3.58 -2.58
C THR A 186 2.56 -3.27 -4.04
N TYR A 187 2.31 -2.04 -4.45
CA TYR A 187 2.51 -1.55 -5.81
C TYR A 187 3.40 -0.31 -5.79
N GLY A 188 4.55 -0.38 -6.44
CA GLY A 188 5.49 0.74 -6.43
C GLY A 188 5.99 1.15 -5.05
N SER A 189 6.05 0.20 -4.10
CA SER A 189 6.49 0.47 -2.73
C SER A 189 7.98 0.80 -2.68
N PRO A 190 8.40 1.84 -1.96
CA PRO A 190 9.80 2.07 -1.62
C PRO A 190 10.31 1.02 -0.63
N ARG A 191 11.63 1.01 -0.33
CA ARG A 191 12.21 0.23 0.76
C ARG A 191 11.76 0.81 2.09
N THR A 192 11.27 -0.04 2.97
CA THR A 192 10.61 0.39 4.22
C THR A 192 11.59 0.47 5.39
N GLY A 193 12.65 -0.35 5.40
CA GLY A 193 13.59 -0.40 6.50
C GLY A 193 14.91 -1.08 6.14
N ASP A 194 15.73 -1.35 7.17
CA ASP A 194 17.03 -1.98 7.05
C ASP A 194 16.91 -3.50 6.75
N ALA A 195 18.05 -4.15 6.56
CA ALA A 195 18.14 -5.59 6.30
C ALA A 195 17.55 -6.44 7.43
N LEU A 196 17.65 -5.98 8.67
CA LEU A 196 17.08 -6.69 9.82
C LEU A 196 15.56 -6.59 9.82
N PHE A 197 15.01 -5.42 9.50
CA PHE A 197 13.56 -5.24 9.33
C PHE A 197 13.03 -6.10 8.19
N ALA A 198 13.65 -6.06 7.01
CA ALA A 198 13.25 -6.87 5.86
C ALA A 198 13.29 -8.37 6.19
N GLY A 199 14.35 -8.84 6.81
CA GLY A 199 14.49 -10.24 7.23
C GLY A 199 13.45 -10.66 8.29
N THR A 200 13.12 -9.79 9.25
CA THR A 200 12.06 -10.03 10.24
C THR A 200 10.70 -10.11 9.57
N PHE A 201 10.39 -9.17 8.67
CA PHE A 201 9.16 -9.19 7.89
C PHE A 201 9.01 -10.51 7.13
N ASP A 202 10.04 -10.93 6.39
CA ASP A 202 10.01 -12.15 5.59
C ASP A 202 9.89 -13.44 6.42
N GLN A 203 10.34 -13.39 7.68
CA GLN A 203 10.15 -14.50 8.62
C GLN A 203 8.72 -14.58 9.16
N VAL A 204 8.04 -13.46 9.32
CA VAL A 204 6.71 -13.38 9.93
C VAL A 204 5.61 -13.38 8.88
N VAL A 205 5.71 -12.54 7.85
CA VAL A 205 4.70 -12.38 6.79
C VAL A 205 5.07 -13.23 5.59
N LYS A 206 4.40 -14.36 5.42
CA LYS A 206 4.74 -15.35 4.38
C LYS A 206 4.07 -15.11 3.03
N ASP A 207 2.87 -14.54 3.04
CA ASP A 207 2.06 -14.30 1.84
C ASP A 207 2.20 -12.82 1.42
N SER A 208 3.36 -12.48 0.89
CA SER A 208 3.70 -11.10 0.50
C SER A 208 4.11 -11.02 -0.96
N TYR A 209 3.58 -10.02 -1.67
CA TYR A 209 3.85 -9.77 -3.08
C TYR A 209 4.17 -8.29 -3.31
N ARG A 210 5.40 -7.99 -3.67
CA ARG A 210 5.88 -6.64 -3.97
C ARG A 210 5.89 -6.42 -5.48
N VAL A 211 4.80 -5.86 -6.01
CA VAL A 211 4.67 -5.57 -7.44
C VAL A 211 5.44 -4.29 -7.77
N ALA A 212 6.41 -4.40 -8.68
CA ALA A 212 7.28 -3.31 -9.07
C ALA A 212 7.37 -3.16 -10.60
N ASN A 213 7.02 -2.00 -11.13
CA ASN A 213 7.28 -1.64 -12.51
C ASN A 213 8.77 -1.33 -12.67
N ARG A 214 9.44 -2.00 -13.60
CA ARG A 214 10.88 -1.83 -13.83
C ARG A 214 11.30 -0.41 -14.20
N LEU A 215 10.39 0.40 -14.72
CA LEU A 215 10.65 1.77 -15.13
C LEU A 215 10.29 2.80 -14.04
N ASP A 216 9.66 2.35 -12.96
CA ASP A 216 9.34 3.19 -11.81
C ASP A 216 10.56 3.35 -10.90
N ILE A 217 10.91 4.59 -10.56
CA ILE A 217 12.06 4.89 -9.71
C ILE A 217 11.76 4.70 -8.22
N VAL A 218 10.50 4.79 -7.80
CA VAL A 218 10.13 4.75 -6.37
C VAL A 218 10.58 3.47 -5.69
N PRO A 219 10.42 2.26 -6.27
CA PRO A 219 10.97 1.05 -5.68
C PRO A 219 12.51 1.05 -5.55
N ALA A 220 13.22 1.92 -6.24
CA ALA A 220 14.67 2.04 -6.07
C ALA A 220 15.08 2.87 -4.84
N LEU A 221 14.13 3.50 -4.16
CA LEU A 221 14.33 4.40 -3.01
C LEU A 221 13.82 3.78 -1.70
N PRO A 222 14.36 4.18 -0.56
CA PRO A 222 15.70 4.76 -0.36
C PRO A 222 16.81 3.93 -1.01
N PRO A 223 18.02 4.49 -1.23
CA PRO A 223 19.13 3.73 -1.83
C PRO A 223 19.48 2.47 -1.02
N PRO A 224 19.97 1.38 -1.67
CA PRO A 224 20.24 0.10 -1.01
C PRO A 224 21.58 0.09 -0.25
N ILE A 225 21.93 1.17 0.42
CA ILE A 225 23.12 1.27 1.28
C ILE A 225 22.76 0.82 2.69
N ASP A 226 21.68 1.39 3.25
CA ASP A 226 21.21 1.12 4.61
C ASP A 226 19.77 0.54 4.59
N TYR A 227 19.18 0.34 3.42
CA TYR A 227 17.82 -0.13 3.24
C TYR A 227 17.75 -1.40 2.40
N GLU A 228 16.84 -2.30 2.76
CA GLU A 228 16.58 -3.52 2.00
C GLU A 228 15.10 -3.71 1.72
N HIS A 229 14.79 -4.33 0.57
CA HIS A 229 13.43 -4.70 0.25
C HIS A 229 13.03 -6.02 0.91
N VAL A 230 11.78 -6.11 1.35
CA VAL A 230 11.15 -7.39 1.64
C VAL A 230 11.13 -8.28 0.39
N LEU A 231 11.14 -9.60 0.57
CA LEU A 231 11.23 -10.58 -0.51
C LEU A 231 10.00 -10.61 -1.44
N ASN A 232 9.99 -11.59 -2.34
CA ASN A 232 8.93 -11.88 -3.31
C ASN A 232 8.59 -10.71 -4.25
N PRO A 233 9.59 -10.19 -4.99
CA PRO A 233 9.34 -9.20 -6.02
C PRO A 233 8.55 -9.82 -7.18
N VAL A 234 7.52 -9.10 -7.62
CA VAL A 234 6.78 -9.36 -8.86
C VAL A 234 7.13 -8.24 -9.83
N GLU A 235 8.10 -8.51 -10.70
CA GLU A 235 8.58 -7.50 -11.65
C GLU A 235 7.64 -7.39 -12.86
N LEU A 236 7.07 -6.22 -13.06
CA LEU A 236 6.38 -5.84 -14.29
C LEU A 236 7.39 -5.22 -15.26
N ASN A 237 7.63 -5.92 -16.37
CA ASN A 237 8.58 -5.46 -17.38
C ASN A 237 7.83 -4.99 -18.63
N PRO A 238 7.60 -3.67 -18.81
CA PRO A 238 6.88 -3.15 -19.98
C PRO A 238 7.50 -3.56 -21.31
N ILE A 239 8.83 -3.73 -21.37
CA ILE A 239 9.56 -4.11 -22.59
C ILE A 239 9.21 -5.54 -23.03
N ARG A 240 8.89 -6.42 -22.08
CA ARG A 240 8.52 -7.82 -22.36
C ARG A 240 7.02 -8.02 -22.52
N LEU A 241 6.22 -7.25 -21.82
CA LEU A 241 4.76 -7.37 -21.85
C LEU A 241 4.17 -6.80 -23.14
N VAL A 242 4.91 -5.96 -23.83
CA VAL A 242 4.42 -5.27 -25.02
C VAL A 242 5.39 -5.45 -26.18
N PRO A 243 4.92 -5.99 -27.33
CA PRO A 243 5.77 -6.29 -28.50
C PRO A 243 6.22 -5.05 -29.29
N LEU A 244 5.82 -3.85 -28.92
CA LEU A 244 6.19 -2.59 -29.56
C LEU A 244 7.16 -1.77 -28.68
N PRO A 245 7.88 -0.78 -29.24
CA PRO A 245 8.76 0.05 -28.41
C PRO A 245 7.98 0.59 -27.19
N PRO A 246 8.46 0.37 -25.97
CA PRO A 246 7.73 0.74 -24.73
C PRO A 246 7.28 2.22 -24.70
N LYS A 247 8.03 3.07 -25.41
CA LYS A 247 7.72 4.50 -25.61
C LYS A 247 6.39 4.76 -26.33
N ALA A 248 5.80 3.76 -26.99
CA ALA A 248 4.55 3.91 -27.72
C ALA A 248 3.31 3.61 -26.87
N LEU A 249 3.46 3.19 -25.61
CA LEU A 249 2.36 2.64 -24.81
C LEU A 249 2.07 3.39 -23.53
N VAL A 250 3.10 3.89 -22.87
CA VAL A 250 2.99 4.75 -21.70
C VAL A 250 3.86 5.97 -21.95
N LYS A 251 3.36 7.16 -21.66
CA LYS A 251 4.17 8.37 -21.69
C LYS A 251 5.30 8.19 -20.68
N TYR A 252 6.54 8.21 -21.17
CA TYR A 252 7.73 7.97 -20.36
C TYR A 252 8.02 9.18 -19.46
N THR A 253 7.30 9.27 -18.35
CA THR A 253 7.53 10.26 -17.30
C THR A 253 7.52 9.54 -15.96
N VAL A 254 8.26 10.04 -14.99
CA VAL A 254 8.33 9.46 -13.64
C VAL A 254 6.93 9.29 -13.04
N ALA A 255 6.06 10.29 -13.20
CA ALA A 255 4.68 10.24 -12.71
C ALA A 255 3.85 9.13 -13.37
N CYS A 256 3.97 8.94 -14.68
CA CYS A 256 3.21 7.90 -15.38
C CYS A 256 3.73 6.50 -15.09
N GLU A 257 5.04 6.32 -14.96
CA GLU A 257 5.62 5.01 -14.63
C GLU A 257 5.29 4.59 -13.19
N HIS A 258 5.09 5.56 -12.29
CA HIS A 258 4.68 5.33 -10.91
C HIS A 258 3.17 5.28 -10.71
N SER A 259 2.37 5.75 -11.66
CA SER A 259 0.90 5.77 -11.53
C SER A 259 0.32 4.38 -11.27
N LEU A 260 -0.58 4.26 -10.29
CA LEU A 260 -1.28 2.99 -10.02
C LEU A 260 -2.07 2.50 -11.23
N ALA A 261 -2.57 3.40 -12.08
CA ALA A 261 -3.22 3.02 -13.34
C ALA A 261 -2.25 2.32 -14.30
N THR A 262 -0.98 2.71 -14.33
CA THR A 262 0.05 1.99 -15.09
C THR A 262 0.31 0.60 -14.52
N TYR A 263 0.36 0.44 -13.21
CA TYR A 263 0.46 -0.88 -12.57
C TYR A 263 -0.73 -1.77 -12.93
N LEU A 264 -1.95 -1.26 -12.84
CA LEU A 264 -3.18 -1.97 -13.22
C LEU A 264 -3.15 -2.37 -14.71
N TYR A 265 -2.73 -1.47 -15.59
CA TYR A 265 -2.58 -1.75 -17.02
C TYR A 265 -1.58 -2.89 -17.26
N LEU A 266 -0.38 -2.81 -16.69
CA LEU A 266 0.67 -3.83 -16.87
C LEU A 266 0.27 -5.19 -16.28
N LEU A 267 -0.36 -5.20 -15.09
CA LEU A 267 -0.91 -6.42 -14.50
C LEU A 267 -1.99 -7.04 -15.38
N SER A 268 -2.86 -6.24 -15.99
CA SER A 268 -3.90 -6.74 -16.89
C SER A 268 -3.31 -7.39 -18.14
N LEU A 269 -2.23 -6.85 -18.69
CA LEU A 269 -1.49 -7.50 -19.79
C LEU A 269 -0.86 -8.83 -19.36
N GLN A 270 -0.33 -8.89 -18.14
CA GLN A 270 0.30 -10.10 -17.62
C GLN A 270 -0.72 -11.20 -17.30
N SER A 271 -1.92 -10.84 -16.84
CA SER A 271 -2.98 -11.80 -16.48
C SER A 271 -3.63 -12.45 -17.70
N GLY A 272 -3.50 -11.87 -18.90
CA GLY A 272 -4.23 -12.29 -20.09
C GLY A 272 -5.73 -12.03 -20.04
N GLY A 273 -6.19 -11.27 -19.04
CA GLY A 273 -7.58 -10.83 -18.89
C GLY A 273 -7.91 -9.57 -19.70
N PRO A 274 -9.08 -8.94 -19.44
CA PRO A 274 -9.43 -7.67 -20.05
C PRO A 274 -8.39 -6.59 -19.72
N VAL A 275 -7.89 -5.89 -20.76
CA VAL A 275 -6.88 -4.85 -20.58
C VAL A 275 -7.50 -3.61 -19.94
N LEU A 276 -6.96 -3.20 -18.81
CA LEU A 276 -7.38 -2.00 -18.09
C LEU A 276 -6.82 -0.73 -18.74
N ALA A 277 -7.53 0.37 -18.61
CA ALA A 277 -7.17 1.61 -19.29
C ALA A 277 -6.05 2.35 -18.54
N LEU A 278 -5.12 2.94 -19.29
CA LEU A 278 -4.20 3.96 -18.78
C LEU A 278 -4.94 5.27 -18.55
N GLU A 279 -4.44 6.07 -17.61
CA GLU A 279 -4.85 7.46 -17.46
C GLU A 279 -4.63 8.25 -18.76
N ALA A 280 -5.51 9.22 -19.04
CA ALA A 280 -5.41 10.01 -20.27
C ALA A 280 -4.07 10.75 -20.39
N ALA A 281 -3.54 11.25 -19.27
CA ALA A 281 -2.26 11.94 -19.20
C ALA A 281 -1.05 11.04 -19.49
N CYS A 282 -1.19 9.72 -19.30
CA CYS A 282 -0.14 8.72 -19.48
C CYS A 282 -0.26 7.93 -20.78
N LYS A 283 -1.24 8.24 -21.61
CA LYS A 283 -1.30 7.71 -22.98
C LYS A 283 -0.19 8.33 -23.83
N PRO A 284 0.39 7.56 -24.76
CA PRO A 284 1.45 8.03 -25.66
C PRO A 284 1.00 9.19 -26.51
#